data_31ef449c1de60bea54bbc187c8c0d141
#
_entry.id   31ef449c1de60bea54bbc187c8c0d141
#
_cell.length_a   1.000
_cell.length_b   1.000
_cell.length_c   1.000
_cell.angle_alpha   90.00
_cell.angle_beta   90.00
_cell.angle_gamma   90.00
#
_symmetry.space_group_name_H-M   'P 1'
#
loop_
_entity.id
_entity.type
_entity.pdbx_description
1 polymer ?
#
loop_
_entity_poly.entity_id
_entity_poly.type
_entity_poly.pdbx_seq_one_letter_code
_entity_poly.pdbx_strand_id
1 'polypeptide(L)'
;MKTYLKTPTSDMTVHEIRTIVKETIKWCQDNLGTKCYGVDYSVRTLGEKYTPAYGMYDYSKRTILVFRNHAPTVKCVVRSVLHEYAHYLQNLRWYNHVLQKVGYDKHPQEVEARVVETMYSICWNDIKNKI
;
A
#
# COMPACT_ATOMS: atom_id res chain seq x y z
N MET A 1 0.78 23.65 4.62
CA MET A 1 1.05 23.43 3.17
C MET A 1 0.05 22.41 2.64
N LYS A 2 -0.52 22.67 1.50
CA LYS A 2 -1.48 21.76 0.90
C LYS A 2 -0.76 20.57 0.24
N THR A 3 -1.27 19.37 0.46
CA THR A 3 -0.68 18.14 -0.06
C THR A 3 -1.41 17.69 -1.32
N TYR A 4 -0.65 17.29 -2.32
CA TYR A 4 -1.14 16.79 -3.60
C TYR A 4 -0.55 15.42 -3.91
N LEU A 5 -1.14 14.71 -4.87
CA LEU A 5 -0.58 13.44 -5.34
C LEU A 5 0.85 13.58 -5.86
N LYS A 6 1.20 14.73 -6.42
CA LYS A 6 2.54 15.01 -6.94
C LYS A 6 3.53 15.46 -5.87
N THR A 7 3.08 15.72 -4.64
CA THR A 7 3.95 16.20 -3.58
C THR A 7 5.06 15.18 -3.33
N PRO A 8 6.34 15.61 -3.37
CA PRO A 8 7.45 14.70 -3.06
C PRO A 8 7.42 14.28 -1.60
N THR A 9 7.62 12.99 -1.34
CA THR A 9 7.70 12.48 0.04
C THR A 9 8.91 13.01 0.78
N SER A 10 9.97 13.40 0.05
CA SER A 10 11.16 14.03 0.65
C SER A 10 10.86 15.37 1.31
N ASP A 11 9.77 16.04 0.92
CA ASP A 11 9.33 17.30 1.52
C ASP A 11 8.40 17.10 2.72
N MET A 12 8.16 15.85 3.11
CA MET A 12 7.18 15.49 4.13
C MET A 12 7.83 14.86 5.35
N THR A 13 7.24 15.11 6.51
CA THR A 13 7.65 14.43 7.73
C THR A 13 7.12 12.99 7.74
N VAL A 14 7.72 12.14 8.57
CA VAL A 14 7.23 10.78 8.79
C VAL A 14 5.78 10.80 9.29
N HIS A 15 5.46 11.76 10.17
CA HIS A 15 4.10 11.91 10.70
C HIS A 15 3.09 12.20 9.59
N GLU A 16 3.43 13.09 8.67
CA GLU A 16 2.56 13.41 7.53
C GLU A 16 2.33 12.20 6.63
N ILE A 17 3.39 11.43 6.37
CA ILE A 17 3.28 10.18 5.57
C ILE A 17 2.42 9.16 6.30
N ARG A 18 2.59 9.01 7.62
CA ARG A 18 1.75 8.10 8.44
C ARG A 18 0.28 8.47 8.35
N THR A 19 -0.04 9.76 8.36
CA THR A 19 -1.42 10.23 8.23
C THR A 19 -2.01 9.80 6.89
N ILE A 20 -1.26 9.93 5.80
CA ILE A 20 -1.70 9.48 4.48
C ILE A 20 -1.94 7.97 4.47
N VAL A 21 -1.02 7.20 5.00
CA VAL A 21 -1.15 5.73 5.07
C VAL A 21 -2.38 5.34 5.89
N LYS A 22 -2.55 5.95 7.06
CA LYS A 22 -3.70 5.70 7.94
C LYS A 22 -5.03 6.00 7.26
N GLU A 23 -5.14 7.17 6.64
CA GLU A 23 -6.39 7.56 5.97
C GLU A 23 -6.66 6.71 4.73
N THR A 24 -5.63 6.29 4.01
CA THR A 24 -5.78 5.37 2.89
C THR A 24 -6.29 4.01 3.36
N ILE A 25 -5.76 3.48 4.47
CA ILE A 25 -6.24 2.21 5.04
C ILE A 25 -7.70 2.33 5.48
N LYS A 26 -8.08 3.42 6.12
CA LYS A 26 -9.48 3.67 6.49
C LYS A 26 -10.39 3.67 5.27
N TRP A 27 -9.97 4.33 4.21
CA TRP A 27 -10.70 4.33 2.95
C TRP A 27 -10.88 2.90 2.41
N CYS A 28 -9.82 2.09 2.46
CA CYS A 28 -9.88 0.70 2.05
C CYS A 28 -10.86 -0.11 2.91
N GLN A 29 -10.85 0.09 4.20
CA GLN A 29 -11.78 -0.58 5.11
C GLN A 29 -13.24 -0.26 4.76
N ASP A 30 -13.51 1.00 4.43
CA ASP A 30 -14.87 1.45 4.11
C ASP A 30 -15.32 1.02 2.70
N ASN A 31 -14.42 0.89 1.75
CA ASN A 31 -14.76 0.69 0.33
C ASN A 31 -14.42 -0.70 -0.20
N LEU A 32 -13.44 -1.38 0.37
CA LEU A 32 -12.98 -2.70 -0.09
C LEU A 32 -13.32 -3.82 0.90
N GLY A 33 -13.71 -3.48 2.11
CA GLY A 33 -14.02 -4.45 3.15
C GLY A 33 -12.84 -4.80 4.05
N THR A 34 -13.09 -5.64 5.02
CA THR A 34 -12.12 -6.09 6.02
C THR A 34 -12.23 -7.59 6.25
N LYS A 35 -11.22 -8.15 6.90
CA LYS A 35 -11.28 -9.51 7.44
C LYS A 35 -11.66 -9.49 8.91
N CYS A 36 -11.86 -10.67 9.51
CA CYS A 36 -12.17 -10.82 10.93
C CYS A 36 -11.03 -10.37 11.85
N TYR A 37 -9.83 -10.22 11.32
CA TYR A 37 -8.68 -9.64 12.03
C TYR A 37 -8.27 -8.33 11.34
N GLY A 38 -7.71 -7.41 12.13
CA GLY A 38 -7.28 -6.12 11.60
C GLY A 38 -5.96 -6.18 10.83
N VAL A 39 -5.61 -5.06 10.23
CA VAL A 39 -4.32 -4.86 9.59
C VAL A 39 -3.61 -3.70 10.27
N ASP A 40 -2.32 -3.89 10.55
CA ASP A 40 -1.44 -2.84 11.05
C ASP A 40 -0.65 -2.21 9.89
N TYR A 41 0.01 -1.10 10.17
CA TYR A 41 0.89 -0.46 9.21
C TYR A 41 2.13 0.09 9.90
N SER A 42 3.21 0.22 9.13
CA SER A 42 4.44 0.85 9.58
C SER A 42 5.08 1.61 8.43
N VAL A 43 5.53 2.83 8.70
CA VAL A 43 6.28 3.63 7.74
C VAL A 43 7.76 3.53 8.12
N ARG A 44 8.57 3.03 7.21
CA ARG A 44 10.00 2.83 7.41
C ARG A 44 10.80 3.71 6.47
N THR A 45 12.00 4.06 6.88
CA THR A 45 12.89 4.89 6.08
C THR A 45 13.39 4.15 4.85
N LEU A 46 13.90 2.93 5.03
CA LEU A 46 14.41 2.09 3.95
C LEU A 46 13.64 0.79 3.89
N GLY A 47 13.51 0.25 2.68
CA GLY A 47 13.00 -1.09 2.47
C GLY A 47 14.03 -2.16 2.80
N GLU A 48 13.65 -3.40 2.58
CA GLU A 48 14.57 -4.52 2.68
C GLU A 48 15.75 -4.30 1.73
N LYS A 49 16.93 -4.77 2.16
CA LYS A 49 18.20 -4.54 1.47
C LYS A 49 18.17 -4.83 -0.03
N TYR A 50 17.35 -5.78 -0.44
CA TYR A 50 17.32 -6.26 -1.82
C TYR A 50 16.03 -5.98 -2.56
N THR A 51 15.12 -5.20 -1.98
CA THR A 51 13.84 -4.90 -2.64
C THR A 51 13.71 -3.41 -2.93
N PRO A 52 13.51 -3.02 -4.21
CA PRO A 52 13.23 -1.64 -4.57
C PRO A 52 11.76 -1.26 -4.42
N ALA A 53 10.94 -2.15 -3.89
CA ALA A 53 9.51 -1.93 -3.76
C ALA A 53 9.19 -0.71 -2.89
N TYR A 54 8.09 -0.02 -3.20
CA TYR A 54 7.61 1.12 -2.41
C TYR A 54 6.99 0.67 -1.10
N GLY A 55 6.54 -0.57 -1.02
CA GLY A 55 5.95 -1.15 0.17
C GLY A 55 5.86 -2.66 0.05
N MET A 56 5.39 -3.29 1.10
CA MET A 56 5.09 -4.72 1.11
C MET A 56 4.02 -5.04 2.16
N TYR A 57 3.36 -6.17 1.99
CA TYR A 57 2.50 -6.74 3.02
C TYR A 57 3.22 -7.88 3.72
N ASP A 58 3.45 -7.73 5.02
CA ASP A 58 4.02 -8.80 5.87
C ASP A 58 2.88 -9.69 6.35
N TYR A 59 2.72 -10.82 5.67
CA TYR A 59 1.65 -11.78 5.95
C TYR A 59 1.70 -12.31 7.39
N SER A 60 2.90 -12.59 7.90
CA SER A 60 3.07 -13.16 9.24
C SER A 60 2.68 -12.18 10.35
N LYS A 61 2.88 -10.88 10.13
CA LYS A 61 2.58 -9.82 11.10
C LYS A 61 1.31 -9.06 10.76
N ARG A 62 0.65 -9.37 9.64
CA ARG A 62 -0.54 -8.67 9.15
C ARG A 62 -0.32 -7.16 9.08
N THR A 63 0.84 -6.76 8.58
CA THR A 63 1.30 -5.37 8.59
C THR A 63 1.63 -4.91 7.18
N ILE A 64 1.08 -3.76 6.79
CA ILE A 64 1.46 -3.07 5.57
C ILE A 64 2.66 -2.20 5.87
N LEU A 65 3.76 -2.42 5.16
CA LEU A 65 4.98 -1.64 5.28
C LEU A 65 5.07 -0.67 4.11
N VAL A 66 5.39 0.58 4.40
CA VAL A 66 5.64 1.60 3.39
C VAL A 66 7.08 2.10 3.56
N PHE A 67 7.86 2.05 2.50
CA PHE A 67 9.26 2.46 2.50
C PHE A 67 9.37 3.88 1.93
N ARG A 68 9.39 4.87 2.83
CA ARG A 68 9.28 6.28 2.45
C ARG A 68 10.36 6.76 1.48
N ASN A 69 11.57 6.22 1.58
CA ASN A 69 12.66 6.63 0.69
C ASN A 69 12.57 5.99 -0.70
N HIS A 70 11.74 4.96 -0.86
CA HIS A 70 11.51 4.31 -2.15
C HIS A 70 10.27 4.84 -2.85
N ALA A 71 9.32 5.42 -2.13
CA ALA A 71 8.08 5.96 -2.66
C ALA A 71 8.23 7.48 -2.87
N PRO A 72 8.56 7.95 -4.08
CA PRO A 72 8.99 9.33 -4.29
C PRO A 72 7.90 10.38 -4.16
N THR A 73 6.64 10.01 -4.31
CA THR A 73 5.51 10.95 -4.24
C THR A 73 4.37 10.38 -3.40
N VAL A 74 3.46 11.25 -3.02
CA VAL A 74 2.22 10.86 -2.32
C VAL A 74 1.43 9.84 -3.13
N LYS A 75 1.35 10.02 -4.46
CA LYS A 75 0.71 9.04 -5.35
C LYS A 75 1.29 7.64 -5.17
N CYS A 76 2.61 7.53 -5.11
CA CYS A 76 3.28 6.24 -4.91
C CYS A 76 2.92 5.63 -3.56
N VAL A 77 2.83 6.45 -2.50
CA VAL A 77 2.43 5.98 -1.17
C VAL A 77 1.00 5.44 -1.21
N VAL A 78 0.05 6.21 -1.75
CA VAL A 78 -1.36 5.79 -1.83
C VAL A 78 -1.51 4.51 -2.65
N ARG A 79 -0.87 4.45 -3.82
CA ARG A 79 -0.91 3.25 -4.67
C ARG A 79 -0.34 2.03 -3.96
N SER A 80 0.78 2.21 -3.25
CA SER A 80 1.39 1.10 -2.49
C SER A 80 0.46 0.58 -1.41
N VAL A 81 -0.17 1.46 -0.65
CA VAL A 81 -1.11 1.04 0.41
C VAL A 81 -2.28 0.27 -0.20
N LEU A 82 -2.85 0.75 -1.30
CA LEU A 82 -3.94 0.05 -1.99
C LEU A 82 -3.52 -1.34 -2.45
N HIS A 83 -2.33 -1.45 -3.05
CA HIS A 83 -1.78 -2.73 -3.52
C HIS A 83 -1.60 -3.72 -2.36
N GLU A 84 -0.96 -3.27 -1.28
CA GLU A 84 -0.70 -4.14 -0.13
C GLU A 84 -1.98 -4.45 0.66
N TYR A 85 -2.94 -3.54 0.70
CA TYR A 85 -4.25 -3.81 1.28
C TYR A 85 -4.99 -4.92 0.52
N ALA A 86 -4.87 -4.96 -0.81
CA ALA A 86 -5.41 -6.06 -1.60
C ALA A 86 -4.84 -7.40 -1.15
N HIS A 87 -3.52 -7.47 -0.90
CA HIS A 87 -2.89 -8.68 -0.38
C HIS A 87 -3.41 -9.06 1.02
N TYR A 88 -3.66 -8.07 1.87
CA TYR A 88 -4.28 -8.32 3.17
C TYR A 88 -5.65 -9.02 3.02
N LEU A 89 -6.45 -8.63 2.03
CA LEU A 89 -7.76 -9.23 1.79
C LEU A 89 -7.69 -10.62 1.14
N GLN A 90 -6.58 -10.95 0.50
CA GLN A 90 -6.41 -12.21 -0.23
C GLN A 90 -6.03 -13.36 0.70
N ASN A 91 -6.27 -14.59 0.24
CA ASN A 91 -5.70 -15.78 0.87
C ASN A 91 -4.36 -16.08 0.19
N LEU A 92 -3.26 -15.80 0.90
CA LEU A 92 -1.90 -15.94 0.36
C LEU A 92 -1.28 -17.33 0.58
N ARG A 93 -2.08 -18.30 1.04
CA ARG A 93 -1.59 -19.66 1.35
C ARG A 93 -0.80 -20.29 0.20
N TRP A 94 -1.29 -20.10 -1.03
CA TRP A 94 -0.71 -20.70 -2.22
C TRP A 94 0.11 -19.72 -3.06
N TYR A 95 0.39 -18.53 -2.53
CA TYR A 95 1.05 -17.47 -3.27
C TYR A 95 2.38 -17.91 -3.88
N ASN A 96 3.28 -18.48 -3.08
CA ASN A 96 4.60 -18.87 -3.56
C ASN A 96 4.54 -20.02 -4.58
N HIS A 97 3.60 -20.94 -4.40
CA HIS A 97 3.39 -22.04 -5.33
C HIS A 97 2.97 -21.52 -6.72
N VAL A 98 2.03 -20.60 -6.75
CA VAL A 98 1.56 -19.98 -8.01
C VAL A 98 2.66 -19.11 -8.61
N LEU A 99 3.40 -18.37 -7.79
CA LEU A 99 4.50 -17.53 -8.23
C LEU A 99 5.56 -18.34 -9.01
N GLN A 100 5.91 -19.53 -8.53
CA GLN A 100 6.86 -20.41 -9.21
C GLN A 100 6.34 -20.88 -10.57
N LYS A 101 5.03 -21.05 -10.71
CA LYS A 101 4.42 -21.57 -11.96
C LYS A 101 4.27 -20.49 -13.03
N VAL A 102 3.81 -19.29 -12.66
CA VAL A 102 3.40 -18.27 -13.63
C VAL A 102 4.24 -17.00 -13.59
N GLY A 103 5.06 -16.81 -12.55
CA GLY A 103 5.84 -15.59 -12.35
C GLY A 103 5.03 -14.46 -11.77
N TYR A 104 5.72 -13.37 -11.39
CA TYR A 104 5.12 -12.23 -10.70
C TYR A 104 4.08 -11.51 -11.58
N ASP A 105 4.41 -11.23 -12.84
CA ASP A 105 3.55 -10.42 -13.71
C ASP A 105 2.21 -11.08 -14.00
N LYS A 106 2.19 -12.40 -14.07
CA LYS A 106 0.98 -13.18 -14.41
C LYS A 106 0.30 -13.79 -13.18
N HIS A 107 0.85 -13.56 -11.98
CA HIS A 107 0.25 -14.06 -10.75
C HIS A 107 -1.13 -13.43 -10.55
N PRO A 108 -2.22 -14.22 -10.46
CA PRO A 108 -3.58 -13.66 -10.37
C PRO A 108 -3.76 -12.69 -9.19
N GLN A 109 -3.12 -12.95 -8.06
CA GLN A 109 -3.23 -12.08 -6.87
C GLN A 109 -2.45 -10.77 -7.07
N GLU A 110 -1.37 -10.77 -7.85
CA GLU A 110 -0.67 -9.53 -8.23
C GLU A 110 -1.46 -8.75 -9.26
N VAL A 111 -2.06 -9.43 -10.23
CA VAL A 111 -2.96 -8.79 -11.21
C VAL A 111 -4.11 -8.08 -10.50
N GLU A 112 -4.75 -8.76 -9.54
CA GLU A 112 -5.84 -8.17 -8.75
C GLU A 112 -5.36 -6.97 -7.95
N ALA A 113 -4.20 -7.08 -7.29
CA ALA A 113 -3.63 -5.98 -6.51
C ALA A 113 -3.31 -4.77 -7.40
N ARG A 114 -2.82 -4.99 -8.62
CA ARG A 114 -2.58 -3.89 -9.57
C ARG A 114 -3.88 -3.22 -10.02
N VAL A 115 -4.95 -3.95 -10.14
CA VAL A 115 -6.28 -3.37 -10.43
C VAL A 115 -6.73 -2.50 -9.26
N VAL A 116 -6.58 -2.97 -8.02
CA VAL A 116 -6.97 -2.20 -6.84
C VAL A 116 -6.17 -0.90 -6.75
N GLU A 117 -4.86 -0.93 -7.02
CA GLU A 117 -4.06 0.29 -6.94
C GLU A 117 -4.45 1.37 -7.96
N THR A 118 -5.15 1.01 -9.05
CA THR A 118 -5.67 2.02 -9.98
C THR A 118 -6.76 2.90 -9.38
N MET A 119 -7.29 2.55 -8.21
CA MET A 119 -8.28 3.34 -7.48
C MET A 119 -7.67 4.54 -6.74
N TYR A 120 -6.38 4.78 -6.89
CA TYR A 120 -5.67 5.82 -6.11
C TYR A 120 -6.29 7.22 -6.27
N SER A 121 -6.79 7.55 -7.44
CA SER A 121 -7.37 8.87 -7.71
C SER A 121 -8.69 9.07 -6.96
N ILE A 122 -9.55 8.07 -6.98
CA ILE A 122 -10.83 8.09 -6.24
C ILE A 122 -10.55 8.15 -4.74
N CYS A 123 -9.64 7.31 -4.28
CA CYS A 123 -9.23 7.29 -2.88
C CYS A 123 -8.71 8.66 -2.44
N TRP A 124 -7.79 9.24 -3.19
CA TRP A 124 -7.22 10.55 -2.86
C TRP A 124 -8.28 11.65 -2.79
N ASN A 125 -9.20 11.67 -3.74
CA ASN A 125 -10.30 12.64 -3.70
C ASN A 125 -11.13 12.56 -2.41
N ASP A 126 -11.30 11.35 -1.89
CA ASP A 126 -12.08 11.14 -0.67
C ASP A 126 -11.31 11.50 0.59
N ILE A 127 -9.99 11.34 0.61
CA ILE A 127 -9.19 11.52 1.84
C ILE A 127 -8.41 12.83 1.91
N LYS A 128 -8.20 13.52 0.78
CA LYS A 128 -7.29 14.69 0.72
C LYS A 128 -7.61 15.80 1.72
N ASN A 129 -8.87 15.96 2.09
CA ASN A 129 -9.30 16.99 3.04
C ASN A 129 -9.02 16.59 4.50
N LYS A 130 -8.59 15.37 4.74
CA LYS A 130 -8.22 14.87 6.07
C LYS A 130 -6.71 14.89 6.30
N ILE A 131 -5.95 15.28 5.28
CA ILE A 131 -4.49 15.27 5.33
C ILE A 131 -3.93 16.64 5.77
#